data_0aa9c36cf3f6c232ab34dfb626381033
#
_entry.id   0aa9c36cf3f6c232ab34dfb626381033
#
_cell.length_a   1.000
_cell.length_b   1.000
_cell.length_c   1.000
_cell.angle_alpha   90.00
_cell.angle_beta   90.00
_cell.angle_gamma   90.00
#
_symmetry.space_group_name_H-M   'P 1'
#
loop_
_entity.id
_entity.type
_entity.pdbx_description
1 polymer ?
#
loop_
_entity_poly.entity_id
_entity_poly.type
_entity_poly.pdbx_seq_one_letter_code
_entity_poly.pdbx_strand_id
1 'polypeptide(L)' 'MSIGEALTAARRQAGLSITQVSQRTRIRETIVGGIERDDFSACGGDFYARGHIRAIARATGADPEPLVREYDSSH' A
#
# COMPACT_ATOMS: atom_id res chain seq x y z
N MET A 1 -13.20 4.13 4.80
CA MET A 1 -11.80 4.55 4.53
C MET A 1 -11.26 3.72 3.37
N SER A 2 -10.64 4.37 2.39
CA SER A 2 -10.07 3.67 1.25
C SER A 2 -8.76 2.97 1.63
N ILE A 3 -8.30 2.08 0.76
CA ILE A 3 -7.01 1.40 0.94
C ILE A 3 -5.90 2.44 1.06
N GLY A 4 -5.87 3.41 0.13
CA GLY A 4 -4.84 4.45 0.13
C GLY A 4 -4.86 5.29 1.37
N GLU A 5 -6.04 5.67 1.85
CA GLU A 5 -6.18 6.44 3.08
C GLU A 5 -5.69 5.64 4.30
N ALA A 6 -6.05 4.36 4.37
CA ALA A 6 -5.62 3.49 5.47
C ALA A 6 -4.10 3.33 5.51
N LEU A 7 -3.49 3.10 4.35
CA LEU A 7 -2.04 2.94 4.28
C LEU A 7 -1.30 4.25 4.54
N THR A 8 -1.83 5.37 4.04
CA THR A 8 -1.26 6.69 4.33
C THR A 8 -1.27 6.96 5.83
N ALA A 9 -2.41 6.72 6.49
CA ALA A 9 -2.53 6.91 7.93
C ALA A 9 -1.55 6.00 8.71
N ALA A 10 -1.45 4.74 8.32
CA ALA A 10 -0.54 3.80 8.97
C ALA A 10 0.92 4.24 8.81
N ARG A 11 1.30 4.68 7.61
CA ARG A 11 2.64 5.17 7.34
C ARG A 11 2.99 6.38 8.22
N ARG A 12 2.08 7.34 8.29
CA ARG A 12 2.28 8.55 9.10
C ARG A 12 2.37 8.23 10.57
N GLN A 13 1.52 7.34 11.04
CA GLN A 13 1.52 6.92 12.44
C GLN A 13 2.80 6.17 12.80
N ALA A 14 3.39 5.45 11.86
CA ALA A 14 4.67 4.78 12.04
C ALA A 14 5.86 5.75 11.94
N GLY A 15 5.63 7.01 11.57
CA GLY A 15 6.68 8.01 11.43
C GLY A 15 7.54 7.80 10.20
N LEU A 16 7.01 7.17 9.15
CA LEU A 16 7.77 6.83 7.95
C LEU A 16 7.41 7.75 6.79
N SER A 17 8.42 8.08 5.98
CA SER A 17 8.21 8.74 4.69
C SER A 17 7.90 7.69 3.62
N ILE A 18 7.40 8.13 2.46
CA ILE A 18 7.22 7.25 1.30
C ILE A 18 8.56 6.64 0.90
N THR A 19 9.63 7.42 0.91
CA THR A 19 10.98 6.93 0.61
C THR A 19 11.38 5.78 1.54
N GLN A 20 11.12 5.93 2.84
CA GLN A 20 11.46 4.88 3.81
C GLN A 20 10.64 3.61 3.58
N VAL A 21 9.35 3.74 3.28
CA VAL A 21 8.51 2.59 2.95
C VAL A 21 9.01 1.92 1.68
N SER A 22 9.35 2.70 0.67
CA SER A 22 9.93 2.18 -0.57
C SER A 22 11.20 1.37 -0.31
N GLN A 23 12.09 1.91 0.52
CA GLN A 23 13.34 1.22 0.86
C GLN A 23 13.09 -0.10 1.60
N ARG A 24 12.15 -0.12 2.53
CA ARG A 24 11.84 -1.31 3.33
C ARG A 24 11.14 -2.40 2.53
N THR A 25 10.29 -2.01 1.58
CA THR A 25 9.49 -2.96 0.80
C THR A 25 10.14 -3.32 -0.52
N ARG A 26 11.12 -2.54 -0.97
CA ARG A 26 11.71 -2.62 -2.31
C ARG A 26 10.70 -2.36 -3.42
N ILE A 27 9.65 -1.63 -3.11
CA ILE A 27 8.64 -1.17 -4.06
C ILE A 27 8.99 0.28 -4.41
N ARG A 28 8.95 0.63 -5.68
CA ARG A 28 9.29 1.98 -6.15
C ARG A 28 8.38 3.02 -5.51
N GLU A 29 8.93 4.20 -5.23
CA GLU A 29 8.16 5.29 -4.60
C GLU A 29 6.93 5.67 -5.42
N THR A 30 7.02 5.65 -6.74
CA THR A 30 5.89 5.96 -7.61
C THR A 30 4.74 4.98 -7.43
N ILE A 31 5.05 3.71 -7.16
CA ILE A 31 4.03 2.69 -6.89
C ILE A 31 3.44 2.90 -5.50
N VAL A 32 4.27 3.11 -4.49
CA VAL A 32 3.80 3.38 -3.13
C VAL A 32 2.91 4.61 -3.11
N GLY A 33 3.36 5.71 -3.71
CA GLY A 33 2.59 6.95 -3.80
C GLY A 33 1.29 6.78 -4.57
N GLY A 34 1.32 5.99 -5.65
CA GLY A 34 0.12 5.67 -6.42
C GLY A 34 -0.92 4.95 -5.56
N ILE A 35 -0.49 3.91 -4.84
CA ILE A 35 -1.38 3.14 -3.96
C ILE A 35 -2.00 4.04 -2.89
N GLU A 36 -1.23 4.96 -2.32
CA GLU A 36 -1.76 5.91 -1.33
C GLU A 36 -2.83 6.84 -1.92
N ARG A 37 -2.83 7.04 -3.23
CA ARG A 37 -3.86 7.81 -3.94
C ARG A 37 -4.96 6.91 -4.50
N ASP A 38 -4.99 5.65 -4.13
CA ASP A 38 -5.89 4.64 -4.68
C ASP A 38 -5.72 4.44 -6.19
N ASP A 39 -4.53 4.68 -6.70
CA ASP A 39 -4.16 4.45 -8.10
C ASP A 39 -3.26 3.21 -8.17
N PHE A 40 -3.84 2.11 -8.64
CA PHE A 40 -3.15 0.83 -8.73
C PHE A 40 -2.62 0.54 -10.14
N SER A 41 -2.69 1.51 -11.05
CA SER A 41 -2.36 1.29 -12.46
C SER A 41 -0.90 0.90 -12.69
N ALA A 42 0.01 1.35 -11.83
CA ALA A 42 1.44 1.05 -11.96
C ALA A 42 1.84 -0.27 -11.29
N CYS A 43 0.92 -0.98 -10.66
CA CYS A 43 1.25 -2.18 -9.90
C CYS A 43 1.56 -3.41 -10.77
N GLY A 44 1.12 -3.41 -12.03
CA GLY A 44 1.39 -4.53 -12.94
C GLY A 44 0.33 -5.62 -12.90
N GLY A 45 -0.87 -5.33 -12.40
CA GLY A 45 -2.00 -6.27 -12.35
C GLY A 45 -2.37 -6.66 -10.92
N ASP A 46 -3.49 -7.36 -10.80
CA ASP A 46 -4.10 -7.66 -9.49
C ASP A 46 -3.19 -8.46 -8.57
N PHE A 47 -2.48 -9.43 -9.12
CA PHE A 47 -1.55 -10.25 -8.34
C PHE A 47 -0.49 -9.36 -7.65
N TYR A 48 0.11 -8.48 -8.43
CA TYR A 48 1.15 -7.59 -7.89
C TYR A 48 0.57 -6.53 -6.97
N ALA A 49 -0.62 -6.00 -7.28
CA ALA A 49 -1.28 -5.02 -6.43
C ALA A 49 -1.54 -5.60 -5.03
N ARG A 50 -2.05 -6.83 -4.95
CA ARG A 50 -2.26 -7.49 -3.64
C ARG A 50 -0.95 -7.66 -2.87
N GLY A 51 0.10 -8.09 -3.55
CA GLY A 51 1.42 -8.26 -2.94
C GLY A 51 1.99 -6.94 -2.42
N HIS A 52 1.84 -5.86 -3.20
CA HIS A 52 2.29 -4.54 -2.78
C HIS A 52 1.50 -4.03 -1.57
N ILE A 53 0.19 -4.20 -1.57
CA ILE A 53 -0.66 -3.80 -0.44
C ILE A 53 -0.20 -4.53 0.83
N ARG A 54 0.01 -5.84 0.76
CA ARG A 54 0.48 -6.63 1.90
C ARG A 54 1.84 -6.15 2.42
N ALA A 55 2.78 -5.92 1.52
CA ALA A 55 4.13 -5.49 1.89
C ALA A 55 4.10 -4.11 2.57
N ILE A 56 3.36 -3.16 2.00
CA ILE A 56 3.27 -1.81 2.56
C ILE A 56 2.55 -1.86 3.91
N ALA A 57 1.48 -2.63 4.03
CA ALA A 57 0.75 -2.76 5.28
C ALA A 57 1.66 -3.30 6.39
N ARG A 58 2.43 -4.36 6.11
CA ARG A 58 3.35 -4.94 7.09
C ARG A 58 4.45 -3.97 7.48
N ALA A 59 4.98 -3.21 6.53
CA ALA A 59 6.04 -2.24 6.81
C ALA A 59 5.55 -1.08 7.68
N THR A 60 4.26 -0.77 7.65
CA THR A 60 3.67 0.37 8.36
C THR A 60 2.84 -0.03 9.58
N GLY A 61 2.74 -1.33 9.88
CA GLY A 61 2.01 -1.82 11.04
C GLY A 61 0.50 -1.95 10.85
N ALA A 62 0.00 -1.85 9.61
CA ALA A 62 -1.39 -2.08 9.30
C ALA A 62 -1.67 -3.57 9.11
N ASP A 63 -2.92 -4.00 9.37
CA ASP A 63 -3.34 -5.37 9.08
C ASP A 63 -3.59 -5.49 7.57
N PRO A 64 -2.86 -6.36 6.85
CA PRO A 64 -3.00 -6.45 5.40
C PRO A 64 -4.31 -7.08 4.95
N GLU A 65 -4.89 -7.99 5.70
CA GLU A 65 -6.02 -8.79 5.22
C GLU A 65 -7.29 -7.99 4.91
N PRO A 66 -7.75 -7.06 5.78
CA PRO A 66 -8.90 -6.23 5.42
C PRO A 66 -8.66 -5.39 4.16
N LEU A 67 -7.42 -4.94 3.95
CA LEU A 67 -7.08 -4.11 2.80
C LEU A 67 -7.09 -4.91 1.51
N VAL A 68 -6.60 -6.14 1.55
CA VAL A 68 -6.64 -7.04 0.39
C VAL A 68 -8.09 -7.41 0.04
N ARG A 69 -8.92 -7.68 1.05
CA ARG A 69 -10.35 -7.94 0.83
C ARG A 69 -11.04 -6.75 0.19
N GLU A 70 -10.71 -5.52 0.65
CA GLU A 70 -11.26 -4.30 0.06
C GLU A 70 -10.85 -4.16 -1.40
N TYR A 71 -9.58 -4.44 -1.71
CA TYR A 71 -9.09 -4.42 -3.09
C TYR A 71 -9.88 -5.41 -3.95
N ASP A 72 -10.05 -6.64 -3.47
CA ASP A 72 -10.74 -7.69 -4.23
C ASP A 72 -12.22 -7.35 -4.46
N SER A 73 -12.87 -6.68 -3.51
CA SER A 73 -14.28 -6.30 -3.66
C SER A 73 -14.48 -5.12 -4.61
N SER A 74 -13.44 -4.31 -4.83
CA SER A 74 -13.50 -3.10 -5.66
C SER A 74 -12.91 -3.29 -7.06
N HIS A 75 -12.18 -4.36 -7.26
CA HIS A 75 -11.46 -4.63 -8.52
C HIS A 75 -11.72 -6.09 -8.97
#